data_0f3d656b0914081d99f97f7ad0d96e27
#
_entry.id   0f3d656b0914081d99f97f7ad0d96e27
#
_cell.length_a   1.000
_cell.length_b   1.000
_cell.length_c   1.000
_cell.angle_alpha   90.00
_cell.angle_beta   90.00
_cell.angle_gamma   90.00
#
_symmetry.space_group_name_H-M   'P 1'
#
loop_
_entity.id
_entity.type
_entity.pdbx_description
1 polymer ?
#
loop_
_entity_poly.entity_id
_entity_poly.type
_entity_poly.pdbx_seq_one_letter_code
_entity_poly.pdbx_strand_id
1 'polypeptide(L)'
;MTTARAQGAAVVRRRPKDRKDQIARASAEAFSAQGYHAVSMEAIAAKVGISAPALYRHHASKYDLFRDAVLALGQQLVDCTDFADTDDREPGETLDRLIDALIDVTLANRESGGLYRWQARYLHGDDQSALGDQLRLVNRRIQRPLMVIRPTLTSPQRWMASAGMLSVIGSVVDHRVQLPTDEIRALLRAAALAVVGAELPEPEHTFERPSSWRIFEVDTGVYEALLQASMALFNAKGYPETSMAEIASAVGIPVSGIYRYFPGKCDILATGLRRAADRVSGRLSAILTGLTEPGHMLTLLIEAYVATSFANPDLAAIYYTERVNLTRVDQELLRAVQRSTIDAWMRLLAAARPALTETQARILVHAAMALVVDVGRLVHYEDAGDNSAYPQACVRKLMDATLFGTGG
;
A
#
# COMPACT_ATOMS: atom_id res chain seq x y z
N MET A 1 45.88 -32.51 -37.26
CA MET A 1 45.13 -32.81 -36.01
C MET A 1 45.50 -31.77 -34.97
N THR A 2 44.71 -30.74 -34.83
CA THR A 2 44.96 -29.63 -33.94
C THR A 2 43.86 -29.61 -32.89
N THR A 3 44.20 -29.95 -31.66
CA THR A 3 43.28 -29.99 -30.49
C THR A 3 43.00 -28.58 -30.01
N ALA A 4 41.77 -28.15 -30.16
CA ALA A 4 41.28 -26.92 -29.57
C ALA A 4 41.09 -27.08 -28.04
N ARG A 5 41.84 -26.31 -27.27
CA ARG A 5 41.68 -26.15 -25.82
C ARG A 5 40.43 -25.31 -25.52
N ALA A 6 39.42 -25.90 -24.87
CA ALA A 6 38.33 -25.17 -24.30
C ALA A 6 38.80 -24.25 -23.16
N GLN A 7 38.67 -22.95 -23.34
CA GLN A 7 38.89 -21.96 -22.28
C GLN A 7 37.70 -22.03 -21.31
N GLY A 8 37.95 -22.50 -20.10
CA GLY A 8 37.00 -22.43 -19.01
C GLY A 8 36.74 -20.97 -18.60
N ALA A 9 35.51 -20.54 -18.64
CA ALA A 9 35.07 -19.25 -18.15
C ALA A 9 35.39 -19.13 -16.64
N ALA A 10 36.28 -18.18 -16.31
CA ALA A 10 36.65 -17.89 -14.92
C ALA A 10 35.42 -17.40 -14.16
N VAL A 11 35.02 -18.16 -13.15
CA VAL A 11 33.99 -17.71 -12.18
C VAL A 11 34.55 -16.52 -11.43
N VAL A 12 34.05 -15.31 -11.77
CA VAL A 12 34.42 -14.08 -11.08
C VAL A 12 33.98 -14.21 -9.62
N ARG A 13 34.92 -14.38 -8.70
CA ARG A 13 34.67 -14.32 -7.25
C ARG A 13 34.25 -12.89 -6.90
N ARG A 14 32.91 -12.68 -6.77
CA ARG A 14 32.34 -11.40 -6.34
C ARG A 14 32.75 -11.08 -4.90
N ARG A 15 33.01 -9.78 -4.63
CA ARG A 15 33.44 -9.28 -3.32
C ARG A 15 32.38 -9.59 -2.23
N PRO A 16 32.81 -9.77 -0.95
CA PRO A 16 31.87 -10.09 0.15
C PRO A 16 30.72 -9.09 0.32
N LYS A 17 30.96 -7.79 0.08
CA LYS A 17 29.94 -6.73 0.13
C LYS A 17 28.87 -6.94 -0.93
N ASP A 18 29.24 -7.26 -2.17
CA ASP A 18 28.30 -7.53 -3.26
C ASP A 18 27.38 -8.73 -2.95
N ARG A 19 27.86 -9.69 -2.16
CA ARG A 19 27.10 -10.88 -1.79
C ARG A 19 25.99 -10.56 -0.77
N LYS A 20 26.30 -9.74 0.24
CA LYS A 20 25.32 -9.33 1.24
C LYS A 20 24.17 -8.52 0.58
N ASP A 21 24.52 -7.61 -0.31
CA ASP A 21 23.55 -6.81 -1.05
C ASP A 21 22.67 -7.65 -1.99
N GLN A 22 23.26 -8.69 -2.64
CA GLN A 22 22.50 -9.65 -3.45
C GLN A 22 21.51 -10.46 -2.62
N ILE A 23 21.91 -10.94 -1.44
CA ILE A 23 21.03 -11.67 -0.52
C ILE A 23 19.89 -10.77 -0.09
N ALA A 24 20.19 -9.55 0.35
CA ALA A 24 19.17 -8.58 0.80
C ALA A 24 18.15 -8.30 -0.32
N ARG A 25 18.61 -8.00 -1.54
CA ARG A 25 17.74 -7.74 -2.70
C ARG A 25 16.89 -8.94 -3.07
N ALA A 26 17.48 -10.13 -3.22
CA ALA A 26 16.75 -11.34 -3.57
C ALA A 26 15.71 -11.71 -2.51
N SER A 27 16.02 -11.47 -1.23
CA SER A 27 15.12 -11.68 -0.10
C SER A 27 13.95 -10.70 -0.14
N ALA A 28 14.23 -9.40 -0.31
CA ALA A 28 13.21 -8.37 -0.41
C ALA A 28 12.24 -8.64 -1.56
N GLU A 29 12.74 -9.03 -2.74
CA GLU A 29 11.91 -9.41 -3.90
C GLU A 29 11.07 -10.65 -3.61
N ALA A 30 11.65 -11.70 -2.99
CA ALA A 30 10.94 -12.93 -2.68
C ALA A 30 9.81 -12.68 -1.65
N PHE A 31 10.11 -12.01 -0.56
CA PHE A 31 9.13 -11.68 0.48
C PHE A 31 8.04 -10.73 -0.04
N SER A 32 8.39 -9.75 -0.88
CA SER A 32 7.41 -8.85 -1.51
C SER A 32 6.44 -9.60 -2.44
N ALA A 33 6.95 -10.55 -3.22
CA ALA A 33 6.16 -11.26 -4.23
C ALA A 33 5.27 -12.37 -3.64
N GLN A 34 5.75 -13.09 -2.61
CA GLN A 34 5.10 -14.30 -2.10
C GLN A 34 4.57 -14.14 -0.67
N GLY A 35 4.95 -13.07 0.04
CA GLY A 35 4.65 -12.88 1.46
C GLY A 35 5.64 -13.59 2.39
N TYR A 36 5.74 -13.10 3.64
CA TYR A 36 6.70 -13.61 4.63
C TYR A 36 6.58 -15.13 4.86
N HIS A 37 5.36 -15.64 5.03
CA HIS A 37 5.14 -17.05 5.43
C HIS A 37 5.46 -18.05 4.31
N ALA A 38 5.18 -17.71 3.05
CA ALA A 38 5.34 -18.62 1.91
C ALA A 38 6.80 -18.79 1.44
N VAL A 39 7.69 -17.86 1.80
CA VAL A 39 9.09 -17.91 1.40
C VAL A 39 9.91 -18.81 2.33
N SER A 40 10.78 -19.67 1.77
CA SER A 40 11.75 -20.47 2.52
C SER A 40 13.19 -19.98 2.32
N MET A 41 14.06 -20.30 3.28
CA MET A 41 15.50 -20.01 3.19
C MET A 41 16.14 -20.69 1.98
N GLU A 42 15.71 -21.91 1.66
CA GLU A 42 16.18 -22.70 0.51
C GLU A 42 15.83 -22.01 -0.81
N ALA A 43 14.61 -21.45 -0.93
CA ALA A 43 14.17 -20.74 -2.13
C ALA A 43 15.01 -19.46 -2.35
N ILE A 44 15.30 -18.71 -1.29
CA ILE A 44 16.16 -17.52 -1.37
C ILE A 44 17.60 -17.92 -1.72
N ALA A 45 18.16 -18.94 -1.07
CA ALA A 45 19.50 -19.45 -1.35
C ALA A 45 19.65 -19.86 -2.82
N ALA A 46 18.67 -20.59 -3.35
CA ALA A 46 18.63 -20.98 -4.78
C ALA A 46 18.59 -19.75 -5.71
N LYS A 47 17.77 -18.73 -5.38
CA LYS A 47 17.68 -17.49 -6.16
C LYS A 47 19.00 -16.72 -6.22
N VAL A 48 19.79 -16.75 -5.12
CA VAL A 48 21.11 -16.09 -5.03
C VAL A 48 22.24 -16.98 -5.60
N GLY A 49 21.96 -18.26 -5.88
CA GLY A 49 22.95 -19.21 -6.34
C GLY A 49 23.96 -19.64 -5.26
N ILE A 50 23.49 -19.81 -4.01
CA ILE A 50 24.26 -20.33 -2.88
C ILE A 50 23.55 -21.51 -2.23
N SER A 51 24.26 -22.27 -1.39
CA SER A 51 23.61 -23.32 -0.61
C SER A 51 22.87 -22.74 0.60
N ALA A 52 21.79 -23.40 1.05
CA ALA A 52 21.07 -23.00 2.25
C ALA A 52 21.98 -22.88 3.49
N PRO A 53 22.92 -23.82 3.76
CA PRO A 53 23.90 -23.63 4.84
C PRO A 53 24.78 -22.38 4.68
N ALA A 54 25.06 -21.95 3.45
CA ALA A 54 25.80 -20.70 3.23
C ALA A 54 24.95 -19.47 3.59
N LEU A 55 23.63 -19.49 3.30
CA LEU A 55 22.71 -18.43 3.70
C LEU A 55 22.56 -18.34 5.23
N TYR A 56 22.45 -19.49 5.90
CA TYR A 56 22.39 -19.55 7.39
C TYR A 56 23.63 -19.02 8.08
N ARG A 57 24.80 -18.96 7.42
CA ARG A 57 25.99 -18.27 7.96
C ARG A 57 25.88 -16.75 7.93
N HIS A 58 25.02 -16.21 7.10
CA HIS A 58 24.77 -14.75 6.99
C HIS A 58 23.60 -14.31 7.86
N HIS A 59 22.57 -15.14 7.98
CA HIS A 59 21.34 -14.85 8.72
C HIS A 59 20.91 -16.11 9.49
N ALA A 60 20.83 -16.02 10.83
CA ALA A 60 20.54 -17.16 11.68
C ALA A 60 19.13 -17.73 11.49
N SER A 61 18.19 -16.92 11.04
CA SER A 61 16.79 -17.31 10.83
C SER A 61 16.17 -16.62 9.60
N LYS A 62 15.01 -17.12 9.16
CA LYS A 62 14.18 -16.45 8.16
C LYS A 62 13.74 -15.07 8.62
N TYR A 63 13.46 -14.93 9.92
CA TYR A 63 13.08 -13.64 10.49
C TYR A 63 14.21 -12.61 10.40
N ASP A 64 15.45 -12.96 10.76
CA ASP A 64 16.59 -12.06 10.65
C ASP A 64 16.78 -11.57 9.20
N LEU A 65 16.67 -12.49 8.24
CA LEU A 65 16.76 -12.15 6.83
C LEU A 65 15.64 -11.22 6.36
N PHE A 66 14.42 -11.47 6.83
CA PHE A 66 13.24 -10.64 6.56
C PHE A 66 13.39 -9.24 7.18
N ARG A 67 13.71 -9.18 8.49
CA ARG A 67 13.97 -7.94 9.21
C ARG A 67 15.02 -7.08 8.51
N ASP A 68 16.17 -7.67 8.19
CA ASP A 68 17.28 -6.96 7.55
C ASP A 68 16.87 -6.43 6.16
N ALA A 69 16.08 -7.19 5.39
CA ALA A 69 15.55 -6.74 4.11
C ALA A 69 14.58 -5.57 4.25
N VAL A 70 13.67 -5.61 5.23
CA VAL A 70 12.70 -4.52 5.49
C VAL A 70 13.41 -3.25 5.95
N LEU A 71 14.30 -3.37 6.96
CA LEU A 71 15.02 -2.23 7.52
C LEU A 71 15.99 -1.61 6.52
N ALA A 72 16.59 -2.41 5.62
CA ALA A 72 17.46 -1.90 4.56
C ALA A 72 16.69 -1.04 3.55
N LEU A 73 15.43 -1.39 3.23
CA LEU A 73 14.58 -0.54 2.37
C LEU A 73 14.19 0.76 3.07
N GLY A 74 13.84 0.71 4.35
CA GLY A 74 13.61 1.90 5.17
C GLY A 74 14.83 2.81 5.26
N GLN A 75 16.03 2.21 5.42
CA GLN A 75 17.29 2.96 5.47
C GLN A 75 17.60 3.66 4.14
N GLN A 76 17.31 3.06 3.00
CA GLN A 76 17.47 3.72 1.69
C GLN A 76 16.62 4.99 1.57
N LEU A 77 15.40 5.01 2.15
CA LEU A 77 14.59 6.23 2.21
C LEU A 77 15.20 7.29 3.12
N VAL A 78 15.79 6.89 4.24
CA VAL A 78 16.53 7.78 5.13
C VAL A 78 17.76 8.37 4.43
N ASP A 79 18.56 7.52 3.80
CA ASP A 79 19.83 7.92 3.16
C ASP A 79 19.59 8.86 1.97
N CYS A 80 18.57 8.60 1.14
CA CYS A 80 18.28 9.44 -0.01
C CYS A 80 17.71 10.82 0.35
N THR A 81 17.29 11.02 1.61
CA THR A 81 16.73 12.29 2.10
C THR A 81 17.61 13.00 3.12
N ASP A 82 18.81 12.49 3.43
CA ASP A 82 19.68 12.99 4.49
C ASP A 82 20.17 14.44 4.26
N PHE A 83 20.34 14.83 2.99
CA PHE A 83 20.71 16.20 2.63
C PHE A 83 19.74 17.24 3.20
N ALA A 84 18.48 16.90 3.42
CA ALA A 84 17.47 17.85 3.93
C ALA A 84 17.73 18.30 5.39
N ASP A 85 18.61 17.63 6.12
CA ASP A 85 19.00 18.03 7.47
C ASP A 85 19.97 19.22 7.49
N THR A 86 20.71 19.44 6.38
CA THR A 86 21.74 20.48 6.23
C THR A 86 21.53 21.37 5.00
N ASP A 87 20.40 21.19 4.26
CA ASP A 87 20.11 21.97 3.06
C ASP A 87 19.74 23.42 3.44
N ASP A 88 20.48 24.39 2.90
CA ASP A 88 20.29 25.82 3.08
C ASP A 88 19.55 26.50 1.92
N ARG A 89 19.05 25.72 0.96
CA ARG A 89 18.29 26.20 -0.19
C ARG A 89 16.93 26.71 0.20
N GLU A 90 16.28 27.38 -0.75
CA GLU A 90 14.88 27.75 -0.62
C GLU A 90 14.00 26.51 -0.34
N PRO A 91 13.05 26.59 0.59
CA PRO A 91 12.23 25.44 1.00
C PRO A 91 11.53 24.73 -0.15
N GLY A 92 11.14 25.48 -1.21
CA GLY A 92 10.56 24.89 -2.42
C GLY A 92 11.54 23.98 -3.18
N GLU A 93 12.80 24.43 -3.32
CA GLU A 93 13.84 23.64 -3.97
C GLU A 93 14.20 22.39 -3.17
N THR A 94 14.24 22.52 -1.82
CA THR A 94 14.47 21.37 -0.93
C THR A 94 13.35 20.34 -1.07
N LEU A 95 12.07 20.78 -1.10
CA LEU A 95 10.94 19.87 -1.30
C LEU A 95 11.00 19.17 -2.65
N ASP A 96 11.32 19.89 -3.72
CA ASP A 96 11.48 19.34 -5.07
C ASP A 96 12.55 18.25 -5.11
N ARG A 97 13.71 18.50 -4.51
CA ARG A 97 14.79 17.51 -4.40
C ARG A 97 14.40 16.28 -3.59
N LEU A 98 13.65 16.46 -2.50
CA LEU A 98 13.12 15.36 -1.69
C LEU A 98 12.19 14.47 -2.51
N ILE A 99 11.28 15.08 -3.28
CA ILE A 99 10.37 14.34 -4.17
C ILE A 99 11.16 13.55 -5.20
N ASP A 100 12.13 14.16 -5.88
CA ASP A 100 12.93 13.50 -6.90
C ASP A 100 13.76 12.34 -6.32
N ALA A 101 14.42 12.53 -5.19
CA ALA A 101 15.20 11.50 -4.52
C ALA A 101 14.34 10.31 -4.06
N LEU A 102 13.15 10.57 -3.52
CA LEU A 102 12.20 9.55 -3.12
C LEU A 102 11.63 8.76 -4.31
N ILE A 103 11.35 9.44 -5.43
CA ILE A 103 10.94 8.78 -6.67
C ILE A 103 12.05 7.87 -7.18
N ASP A 104 13.29 8.34 -7.20
CA ASP A 104 14.44 7.57 -7.68
C ASP A 104 14.66 6.29 -6.89
N VAL A 105 14.69 6.38 -5.56
CA VAL A 105 14.88 5.20 -4.71
C VAL A 105 13.70 4.23 -4.83
N THR A 106 12.48 4.74 -4.99
CA THR A 106 11.29 3.90 -5.14
C THR A 106 11.28 3.17 -6.48
N LEU A 107 11.64 3.84 -7.58
CA LEU A 107 11.78 3.22 -8.89
C LEU A 107 12.89 2.18 -8.92
N ALA A 108 14.03 2.44 -8.26
CA ALA A 108 15.13 1.48 -8.12
C ALA A 108 14.71 0.20 -7.35
N ASN A 109 13.74 0.32 -6.45
CA ASN A 109 13.20 -0.78 -5.63
C ASN A 109 11.81 -1.24 -6.06
N ARG A 110 11.40 -1.02 -7.32
CA ARG A 110 10.02 -1.30 -7.78
C ARG A 110 9.56 -2.73 -7.54
N GLU A 111 10.46 -3.70 -7.57
CA GLU A 111 10.16 -5.12 -7.37
C GLU A 111 10.08 -5.52 -5.89
N SER A 112 10.71 -4.76 -5.00
CA SER A 112 10.87 -5.10 -3.58
C SER A 112 10.22 -4.10 -2.61
N GLY A 113 9.90 -2.89 -3.06
CA GLY A 113 9.42 -1.80 -2.20
C GLY A 113 8.10 -2.11 -1.49
N GLY A 114 7.27 -2.99 -2.03
CA GLY A 114 6.05 -3.46 -1.35
C GLY A 114 6.30 -4.17 -0.03
N LEU A 115 7.53 -4.63 0.22
CA LEU A 115 7.89 -5.35 1.43
C LEU A 115 7.68 -4.50 2.69
N TYR A 116 8.26 -3.30 2.78
CA TYR A 116 8.09 -2.44 3.97
C TYR A 116 6.68 -1.86 4.08
N ARG A 117 5.95 -1.69 2.97
CA ARG A 117 4.58 -1.16 2.97
C ARG A 117 3.55 -2.16 3.49
N TRP A 118 3.64 -3.41 3.06
CA TRP A 118 2.58 -4.40 3.25
C TRP A 118 2.94 -5.54 4.19
N GLN A 119 4.24 -5.88 4.30
CA GLN A 119 4.70 -7.00 5.11
C GLN A 119 5.35 -6.57 6.43
N ALA A 120 5.63 -5.27 6.63
CA ALA A 120 6.28 -4.75 7.85
C ALA A 120 5.57 -5.12 9.16
N ARG A 121 4.30 -5.46 9.13
CA ARG A 121 3.52 -5.93 10.29
C ARG A 121 4.05 -7.22 10.91
N TYR A 122 4.87 -7.98 10.18
CA TYR A 122 5.55 -9.16 10.71
C TYR A 122 6.87 -8.83 11.42
N LEU A 123 7.27 -7.57 11.47
CA LEU A 123 8.31 -7.13 12.39
C LEU A 123 7.78 -7.11 13.83
N HIS A 124 8.65 -7.42 14.78
CA HIS A 124 8.30 -7.51 16.20
C HIS A 124 9.13 -6.55 17.05
N GLY A 125 8.52 -6.01 18.10
CA GLY A 125 9.19 -5.23 19.15
C GLY A 125 10.04 -4.09 18.59
N ASP A 126 11.33 -4.08 18.92
CA ASP A 126 12.27 -3.04 18.56
C ASP A 126 12.47 -2.89 17.05
N ASP A 127 12.34 -3.98 16.29
CA ASP A 127 12.50 -3.95 14.82
C ASP A 127 11.35 -3.18 14.16
N GLN A 128 10.13 -3.35 14.67
CA GLN A 128 8.97 -2.57 14.22
C GLN A 128 9.14 -1.07 14.58
N SER A 129 9.64 -0.80 15.78
CA SER A 129 9.93 0.56 16.23
C SER A 129 11.00 1.21 15.38
N ALA A 130 12.07 0.48 15.02
CA ALA A 130 13.17 0.96 14.18
C ALA A 130 12.66 1.38 12.78
N LEU A 131 11.83 0.56 12.12
CA LEU A 131 11.22 0.97 10.85
C LEU A 131 10.33 2.20 11.04
N GLY A 132 9.55 2.25 12.11
CA GLY A 132 8.72 3.41 12.44
C GLY A 132 9.55 4.68 12.59
N ASP A 133 10.72 4.61 13.23
CA ASP A 133 11.66 5.75 13.38
C ASP A 133 12.23 6.21 12.04
N GLN A 134 12.61 5.28 11.16
CA GLN A 134 13.07 5.59 9.81
C GLN A 134 11.99 6.35 9.02
N LEU A 135 10.77 5.85 8.99
CA LEU A 135 9.66 6.48 8.27
C LEU A 135 9.27 7.83 8.88
N ARG A 136 9.29 7.96 10.22
CA ARG A 136 9.06 9.24 10.90
C ARG A 136 10.14 10.28 10.59
N LEU A 137 11.39 9.86 10.46
CA LEU A 137 12.49 10.75 10.10
C LEU A 137 12.30 11.29 8.67
N VAL A 138 12.03 10.43 7.70
CA VAL A 138 11.74 10.84 6.31
C VAL A 138 10.56 11.81 6.27
N ASN A 139 9.47 11.49 6.96
CA ASN A 139 8.29 12.35 7.02
C ASN A 139 8.61 13.73 7.64
N ARG A 140 9.39 13.80 8.72
CA ARG A 140 9.83 15.08 9.32
C ARG A 140 10.63 15.94 8.35
N ARG A 141 11.52 15.33 7.55
CA ARG A 141 12.31 16.03 6.54
C ARG A 141 11.43 16.68 5.47
N ILE A 142 10.35 16.01 5.08
CA ILE A 142 9.34 16.56 4.16
C ILE A 142 8.53 17.68 4.82
N GLN A 143 8.14 17.51 6.07
CA GLN A 143 7.33 18.52 6.77
C GLN A 143 8.08 19.84 7.01
N ARG A 144 9.42 19.82 7.17
CA ARG A 144 10.21 21.06 7.38
C ARG A 144 10.00 22.10 6.29
N PRO A 145 10.25 21.83 4.99
CA PRO A 145 9.97 22.80 3.95
C PRO A 145 8.47 23.13 3.84
N LEU A 146 7.57 22.16 4.06
CA LEU A 146 6.13 22.41 4.02
C LEU A 146 5.65 23.40 5.08
N MET A 147 6.27 23.45 6.27
CA MET A 147 5.95 24.44 7.30
C MET A 147 6.19 25.86 6.82
N VAL A 148 7.16 26.09 5.96
CA VAL A 148 7.48 27.41 5.42
C VAL A 148 6.63 27.73 4.19
N ILE A 149 6.48 26.76 3.29
CA ILE A 149 5.72 26.93 2.02
C ILE A 149 4.21 27.03 2.30
N ARG A 150 3.71 26.26 3.27
CA ARG A 150 2.28 26.16 3.61
C ARG A 150 2.06 26.44 5.12
N PRO A 151 2.30 27.68 5.57
CA PRO A 151 2.26 28.03 7.02
C PRO A 151 0.85 27.93 7.63
N THR A 152 -0.19 27.97 6.81
CA THR A 152 -1.60 27.85 7.25
C THR A 152 -2.03 26.44 7.58
N LEU A 153 -1.32 25.40 7.09
CA LEU A 153 -1.65 24.03 7.41
C LEU A 153 -1.40 23.71 8.89
N THR A 154 -2.36 23.12 9.55
CA THR A 154 -2.19 22.56 10.89
C THR A 154 -1.19 21.40 10.90
N SER A 155 -0.67 21.02 12.08
CA SER A 155 0.26 19.90 12.18
C SER A 155 -0.33 18.57 11.65
N PRO A 156 -1.58 18.18 11.98
CA PRO A 156 -2.22 17.01 11.38
C PRO A 156 -2.37 17.09 9.85
N GLN A 157 -2.73 18.26 9.32
CA GLN A 157 -2.86 18.46 7.87
C GLN A 157 -1.52 18.29 7.16
N ARG A 158 -0.44 18.90 7.66
CA ARG A 158 0.91 18.71 7.10
C ARG A 158 1.33 17.24 7.12
N TRP A 159 0.99 16.55 8.22
CA TRP A 159 1.32 15.14 8.36
C TRP A 159 0.56 14.29 7.34
N MET A 160 -0.74 14.53 7.14
CA MET A 160 -1.54 13.84 6.13
C MET A 160 -1.05 14.16 4.71
N ALA A 161 -0.73 15.42 4.40
CA ALA A 161 -0.21 15.82 3.09
C ALA A 161 1.15 15.17 2.79
N SER A 162 2.08 15.18 3.75
CA SER A 162 3.40 14.54 3.57
C SER A 162 3.30 13.01 3.47
N ALA A 163 2.43 12.39 4.25
CA ALA A 163 2.15 10.96 4.16
C ALA A 163 1.46 10.57 2.84
N GLY A 164 0.52 11.40 2.38
CA GLY A 164 -0.13 11.24 1.08
C GLY A 164 0.85 11.34 -0.07
N MET A 165 1.78 12.29 -0.03
CA MET A 165 2.87 12.41 -1.00
C MET A 165 3.74 11.15 -1.02
N LEU A 166 4.17 10.65 0.14
CA LEU A 166 4.93 9.41 0.25
C LEU A 166 4.15 8.20 -0.29
N SER A 167 2.85 8.16 -0.05
CA SER A 167 1.99 7.10 -0.58
C SER A 167 1.88 7.13 -2.09
N VAL A 168 1.67 8.31 -2.68
CA VAL A 168 1.63 8.49 -4.15
C VAL A 168 2.94 8.03 -4.78
N ILE A 169 4.09 8.46 -4.27
CA ILE A 169 5.40 8.03 -4.76
C ILE A 169 5.57 6.52 -4.58
N GLY A 170 5.24 6.00 -3.40
CA GLY A 170 5.36 4.58 -3.07
C GLY A 170 4.42 3.67 -3.86
N SER A 171 3.32 4.18 -4.42
CA SER A 171 2.32 3.38 -5.12
C SER A 171 2.85 2.61 -6.34
N VAL A 172 3.92 3.09 -6.95
CA VAL A 172 4.51 2.46 -8.14
C VAL A 172 5.01 1.03 -7.91
N VAL A 173 5.25 0.64 -6.65
CA VAL A 173 5.64 -0.73 -6.29
C VAL A 173 4.44 -1.70 -6.24
N ASP A 174 3.21 -1.17 -6.19
CA ASP A 174 1.99 -1.98 -6.02
C ASP A 174 1.43 -2.52 -7.35
N HIS A 175 1.93 -2.02 -8.48
CA HIS A 175 1.48 -2.40 -9.81
C HIS A 175 2.64 -2.60 -10.80
N ARG A 176 2.33 -3.22 -11.97
CA ARG A 176 3.31 -3.50 -13.04
C ARG A 176 2.97 -2.77 -14.34
N VAL A 177 2.31 -1.61 -14.26
CA VAL A 177 2.03 -0.77 -15.42
C VAL A 177 3.34 -0.31 -16.03
N GLN A 178 3.49 -0.45 -17.36
CA GLN A 178 4.70 -0.13 -18.09
C GLN A 178 4.57 1.25 -18.75
N LEU A 179 5.51 2.11 -18.46
CA LEU A 179 5.78 3.40 -19.13
C LEU A 179 7.29 3.65 -19.10
N PRO A 180 7.83 4.48 -19.97
CA PRO A 180 9.19 4.99 -19.83
C PRO A 180 9.43 5.57 -18.45
N THR A 181 10.60 5.30 -17.89
CA THR A 181 10.92 5.71 -16.50
C THR A 181 10.77 7.21 -16.28
N ASP A 182 11.16 8.02 -17.26
CA ASP A 182 11.05 9.48 -17.17
C ASP A 182 9.60 9.96 -17.17
N GLU A 183 8.70 9.26 -17.89
CA GLU A 183 7.27 9.57 -17.87
C GLU A 183 6.66 9.20 -16.51
N ILE A 184 7.03 8.04 -15.94
CA ILE A 184 6.58 7.66 -14.58
C ILE A 184 7.08 8.69 -13.57
N ARG A 185 8.35 9.10 -13.66
CA ARG A 185 8.94 10.14 -12.79
C ARG A 185 8.16 11.44 -12.87
N ALA A 186 7.94 11.97 -14.07
CA ALA A 186 7.21 13.22 -14.28
C ALA A 186 5.77 13.14 -13.73
N LEU A 187 5.08 12.01 -13.94
CA LEU A 187 3.72 11.79 -13.48
C LEU A 187 3.64 11.72 -11.94
N LEU A 188 4.53 10.96 -11.31
CA LEU A 188 4.57 10.84 -9.84
C LEU A 188 4.97 12.17 -9.19
N ARG A 189 5.92 12.90 -9.79
CA ARG A 189 6.31 14.24 -9.32
C ARG A 189 5.13 15.21 -9.35
N ALA A 190 4.40 15.26 -10.48
CA ALA A 190 3.24 16.13 -10.62
C ALA A 190 2.14 15.77 -9.61
N ALA A 191 1.84 14.49 -9.42
CA ALA A 191 0.87 14.02 -8.45
C ALA A 191 1.31 14.29 -6.99
N ALA A 192 2.59 14.08 -6.66
CA ALA A 192 3.15 14.39 -5.35
C ALA A 192 3.04 15.88 -5.00
N LEU A 193 3.38 16.76 -5.95
CA LEU A 193 3.22 18.21 -5.79
C LEU A 193 1.75 18.62 -5.64
N ALA A 194 0.85 17.99 -6.40
CA ALA A 194 -0.58 18.24 -6.27
C ALA A 194 -1.11 17.87 -4.87
N VAL A 195 -0.66 16.76 -4.32
CA VAL A 195 -1.04 16.31 -2.97
C VAL A 195 -0.58 17.27 -1.88
N VAL A 196 0.68 17.71 -1.91
CA VAL A 196 1.18 18.68 -0.90
C VAL A 196 0.62 20.08 -1.12
N GLY A 197 0.18 20.41 -2.34
CA GLY A 197 -0.51 21.65 -2.69
C GLY A 197 -2.01 21.65 -2.42
N ALA A 198 -2.60 20.51 -2.05
CA ALA A 198 -4.04 20.38 -1.89
C ALA A 198 -4.60 21.31 -0.78
N GLU A 199 -5.74 21.93 -1.06
CA GLU A 199 -6.50 22.70 -0.08
C GLU A 199 -7.32 21.74 0.80
N LEU A 200 -6.87 21.58 2.05
CA LEU A 200 -7.52 20.69 3.00
C LEU A 200 -8.63 21.44 3.75
N PRO A 201 -9.74 20.75 4.09
CA PRO A 201 -10.87 21.36 4.78
C PRO A 201 -10.47 21.84 6.18
N GLU A 202 -11.18 22.85 6.67
CA GLU A 202 -11.02 23.33 8.06
C GLU A 202 -11.53 22.28 9.06
N PRO A 203 -10.88 22.13 10.25
CA PRO A 203 -11.25 21.12 11.24
C PRO A 203 -12.68 21.24 11.80
N GLU A 204 -13.27 22.41 11.68
CA GLU A 204 -14.60 22.73 12.26
C GLU A 204 -15.77 22.30 11.39
N HIS A 205 -15.52 21.82 10.16
CA HIS A 205 -16.61 21.33 9.29
C HIS A 205 -17.11 19.98 9.75
N THR A 206 -18.39 19.90 10.10
CA THR A 206 -19.10 18.65 10.35
C THR A 206 -19.55 18.02 9.05
N PHE A 207 -19.20 16.78 8.83
CA PHE A 207 -19.63 16.01 7.66
C PHE A 207 -20.57 14.89 8.10
N GLU A 208 -21.76 14.81 7.52
CA GLU A 208 -22.69 13.70 7.76
C GLU A 208 -22.14 12.40 7.15
N ARG A 209 -22.19 11.30 7.91
CA ARG A 209 -21.88 9.96 7.42
C ARG A 209 -23.11 9.26 6.91
N PRO A 210 -23.09 8.78 5.66
CA PRO A 210 -24.11 7.82 5.22
C PRO A 210 -23.87 6.48 5.92
N SER A 211 -24.85 6.00 6.69
CA SER A 211 -24.80 4.71 7.40
C SER A 211 -24.67 3.48 6.49
N SER A 212 -24.91 3.65 5.19
CA SER A 212 -24.97 2.56 4.19
C SER A 212 -23.60 2.10 3.64
N TRP A 213 -22.47 2.57 4.18
CA TRP A 213 -21.13 2.25 3.65
C TRP A 213 -20.51 0.97 4.22
N ARG A 214 -21.08 0.40 5.27
CA ARG A 214 -20.61 -0.87 5.85
C ARG A 214 -20.83 -2.04 4.89
N ILE A 215 -19.86 -2.94 4.82
CA ILE A 215 -19.89 -4.16 4.02
C ILE A 215 -20.47 -5.32 4.84
N PHE A 216 -20.20 -5.35 6.14
CA PHE A 216 -20.77 -6.31 7.08
C PHE A 216 -21.70 -5.62 8.06
N GLU A 217 -22.88 -6.24 8.30
CA GLU A 217 -23.89 -5.73 9.22
C GLU A 217 -24.03 -6.71 10.40
N VAL A 218 -23.40 -6.38 11.53
CA VAL A 218 -23.25 -7.25 12.72
C VAL A 218 -24.60 -7.75 13.26
N ASP A 219 -25.61 -6.92 13.17
CA ASP A 219 -26.92 -7.21 13.77
C ASP A 219 -27.77 -8.19 12.94
N THR A 220 -27.27 -8.65 11.81
CA THR A 220 -28.00 -9.54 10.90
C THR A 220 -27.73 -11.04 11.10
N GLY A 221 -26.96 -11.41 12.14
CA GLY A 221 -26.78 -12.79 12.57
C GLY A 221 -25.34 -13.30 12.58
N VAL A 222 -25.18 -14.56 13.05
CA VAL A 222 -23.88 -15.20 13.29
C VAL A 222 -22.97 -15.22 12.06
N TYR A 223 -23.52 -15.40 10.87
CA TYR A 223 -22.74 -15.41 9.62
C TYR A 223 -22.02 -14.08 9.37
N GLU A 224 -22.71 -12.97 9.54
CA GLU A 224 -22.15 -11.62 9.38
C GLU A 224 -21.13 -11.31 10.49
N ALA A 225 -21.46 -11.65 11.73
CA ALA A 225 -20.59 -11.49 12.87
C ALA A 225 -19.26 -12.27 12.68
N LEU A 226 -19.31 -13.48 12.13
CA LEU A 226 -18.11 -14.28 11.81
C LEU A 226 -17.24 -13.61 10.74
N LEU A 227 -17.84 -13.08 9.68
CA LEU A 227 -17.08 -12.39 8.65
C LEU A 227 -16.40 -11.14 9.21
N GLN A 228 -17.12 -10.31 9.94
CA GLN A 228 -16.55 -9.09 10.53
C GLN A 228 -15.44 -9.39 11.55
N ALA A 229 -15.71 -10.29 12.52
CA ALA A 229 -14.72 -10.66 13.51
C ALA A 229 -13.46 -11.28 12.88
N SER A 230 -13.63 -12.08 11.82
CA SER A 230 -12.50 -12.65 11.10
C SER A 230 -11.66 -11.59 10.40
N MET A 231 -12.29 -10.62 9.73
CA MET A 231 -11.54 -9.52 9.10
C MET A 231 -10.78 -8.69 10.13
N ALA A 232 -11.40 -8.36 11.26
CA ALA A 232 -10.72 -7.66 12.34
C ALA A 232 -9.52 -8.44 12.88
N LEU A 233 -9.66 -9.74 13.13
CA LEU A 233 -8.57 -10.61 13.61
C LEU A 233 -7.47 -10.78 12.56
N PHE A 234 -7.82 -10.97 11.28
CA PHE A 234 -6.83 -11.05 10.20
C PHE A 234 -6.04 -9.75 10.03
N ASN A 235 -6.70 -8.60 10.20
CA ASN A 235 -6.00 -7.32 10.18
C ASN A 235 -5.10 -7.13 11.39
N ALA A 236 -5.57 -7.46 12.61
CA ALA A 236 -4.82 -7.22 13.84
C ALA A 236 -3.63 -8.17 14.03
N LYS A 237 -3.81 -9.47 13.76
CA LYS A 237 -2.81 -10.52 14.04
C LYS A 237 -2.17 -11.11 12.78
N GLY A 238 -2.79 -10.96 11.62
CA GLY A 238 -2.46 -11.67 10.40
C GLY A 238 -3.26 -12.96 10.22
N TYR A 239 -3.47 -13.32 8.96
CA TYR A 239 -4.19 -14.55 8.61
C TYR A 239 -3.53 -15.82 9.16
N PRO A 240 -2.19 -16.03 9.07
CA PRO A 240 -1.57 -17.24 9.57
C PRO A 240 -1.75 -17.43 11.07
N GLU A 241 -1.62 -16.37 11.84
CA GLU A 241 -1.65 -16.38 13.32
C GLU A 241 -3.08 -16.40 13.89
N THR A 242 -4.10 -16.25 13.08
CA THR A 242 -5.51 -16.30 13.50
C THR A 242 -6.04 -17.72 13.37
N SER A 243 -6.64 -18.26 14.43
CA SER A 243 -7.25 -19.60 14.47
C SER A 243 -8.78 -19.55 14.32
N MET A 244 -9.39 -20.67 13.87
CA MET A 244 -10.84 -20.85 13.85
C MET A 244 -11.45 -20.75 15.25
N ALA A 245 -10.70 -21.17 16.28
CA ALA A 245 -11.14 -21.11 17.68
C ALA A 245 -11.22 -19.66 18.18
N GLU A 246 -10.26 -18.82 17.85
CA GLU A 246 -10.31 -17.39 18.20
C GLU A 246 -11.46 -16.67 17.49
N ILE A 247 -11.71 -16.98 16.22
CA ILE A 247 -12.85 -16.41 15.47
C ILE A 247 -14.18 -16.82 16.14
N ALA A 248 -14.34 -18.09 16.45
CA ALA A 248 -15.54 -18.59 17.12
C ALA A 248 -15.74 -17.93 18.51
N SER A 249 -14.65 -17.79 19.27
CA SER A 249 -14.66 -17.13 20.58
C SER A 249 -15.05 -15.66 20.49
N ALA A 250 -14.55 -14.92 19.47
CA ALA A 250 -14.86 -13.51 19.25
C ALA A 250 -16.36 -13.26 18.97
N VAL A 251 -17.06 -14.28 18.45
CA VAL A 251 -18.50 -14.22 18.14
C VAL A 251 -19.35 -14.89 19.25
N GLY A 252 -18.70 -15.51 20.24
CA GLY A 252 -19.40 -16.17 21.36
C GLY A 252 -20.07 -17.50 20.98
N ILE A 253 -19.54 -18.23 19.98
CA ILE A 253 -20.05 -19.54 19.59
C ILE A 253 -19.04 -20.66 19.84
N PRO A 254 -19.48 -21.93 19.99
CA PRO A 254 -18.56 -23.06 20.05
C PRO A 254 -17.77 -23.22 18.74
N VAL A 255 -16.52 -23.70 18.83
CA VAL A 255 -15.66 -23.93 17.64
C VAL A 255 -16.34 -24.85 16.62
N SER A 256 -17.11 -25.86 17.06
CA SER A 256 -17.88 -26.72 16.16
C SER A 256 -18.99 -25.98 15.42
N GLY A 257 -19.46 -24.86 15.95
CA GLY A 257 -20.52 -24.04 15.37
C GLY A 257 -20.05 -23.27 14.13
N ILE A 258 -18.77 -22.85 14.08
CA ILE A 258 -18.23 -22.09 12.94
C ILE A 258 -18.19 -22.93 11.67
N TYR A 259 -17.93 -24.24 11.81
CA TYR A 259 -17.85 -25.16 10.66
C TYR A 259 -19.19 -25.41 9.95
N ARG A 260 -20.32 -24.96 10.54
CA ARG A 260 -21.64 -24.92 9.85
C ARG A 260 -21.69 -23.82 8.78
N TYR A 261 -20.88 -22.78 8.92
CA TYR A 261 -20.89 -21.62 8.02
C TYR A 261 -19.70 -21.64 7.07
N PHE A 262 -18.52 -22.05 7.55
CA PHE A 262 -17.28 -22.01 6.78
C PHE A 262 -16.46 -23.29 7.00
N PRO A 263 -16.12 -24.01 5.90
CA PRO A 263 -15.27 -25.20 6.00
C PRO A 263 -13.89 -24.92 6.57
N GLY A 264 -13.38 -23.68 6.38
CA GLY A 264 -12.06 -23.30 6.85
C GLY A 264 -11.82 -21.79 6.80
N LYS A 265 -10.67 -21.41 7.34
CA LYS A 265 -10.23 -20.01 7.44
C LYS A 265 -10.09 -19.34 6.07
N CYS A 266 -9.64 -20.10 5.05
CA CYS A 266 -9.50 -19.60 3.68
C CYS A 266 -10.85 -19.21 3.06
N ASP A 267 -11.93 -19.98 3.35
CA ASP A 267 -13.27 -19.70 2.85
C ASP A 267 -13.84 -18.41 3.45
N ILE A 268 -13.52 -18.14 4.73
CA ILE A 268 -13.92 -16.89 5.39
C ILE A 268 -13.22 -15.70 4.71
N LEU A 269 -11.91 -15.78 4.52
CA LEU A 269 -11.12 -14.74 3.85
C LEU A 269 -11.61 -14.49 2.43
N ALA A 270 -11.82 -15.57 1.65
CA ALA A 270 -12.32 -15.49 0.28
C ALA A 270 -13.70 -14.84 0.22
N THR A 271 -14.62 -15.23 1.13
CA THR A 271 -15.97 -14.68 1.19
C THR A 271 -15.95 -13.20 1.54
N GLY A 272 -15.16 -12.79 2.53
CA GLY A 272 -15.03 -11.40 2.94
C GLY A 272 -14.51 -10.51 1.80
N LEU A 273 -13.43 -10.92 1.14
CA LEU A 273 -12.83 -10.16 0.04
C LEU A 273 -13.70 -10.15 -1.23
N ARG A 274 -14.38 -11.26 -1.56
CA ARG A 274 -15.34 -11.27 -2.69
C ARG A 274 -16.49 -10.31 -2.44
N ARG A 275 -17.08 -10.33 -1.23
CA ARG A 275 -18.18 -9.41 -0.88
C ARG A 275 -17.73 -7.96 -0.95
N ALA A 276 -16.51 -7.64 -0.49
CA ALA A 276 -15.96 -6.30 -0.62
C ALA A 276 -15.84 -5.87 -2.09
N ALA A 277 -15.33 -6.76 -2.94
CA ALA A 277 -15.20 -6.52 -4.36
C ALA A 277 -16.55 -6.31 -5.06
N ASP A 278 -17.54 -7.14 -4.74
CA ASP A 278 -18.91 -7.04 -5.28
C ASP A 278 -19.61 -5.74 -4.87
N ARG A 279 -19.44 -5.31 -3.61
CA ARG A 279 -20.00 -4.04 -3.12
C ARG A 279 -19.38 -2.82 -3.80
N VAL A 280 -18.06 -2.84 -3.99
CA VAL A 280 -17.34 -1.77 -4.71
C VAL A 280 -17.78 -1.73 -6.17
N SER A 281 -17.86 -2.87 -6.85
CA SER A 281 -18.27 -2.95 -8.26
C SER A 281 -19.74 -2.57 -8.45
N GLY A 282 -20.63 -2.98 -7.55
CA GLY A 282 -22.05 -2.65 -7.60
C GLY A 282 -22.31 -1.14 -7.46
N ARG A 283 -21.56 -0.46 -6.60
CA ARG A 283 -21.64 1.01 -6.44
C ARG A 283 -21.11 1.74 -7.66
N LEU A 284 -19.98 1.28 -8.23
CA LEU A 284 -19.47 1.80 -9.48
C LEU A 284 -20.54 1.74 -10.58
N SER A 285 -21.20 0.59 -10.74
CA SER A 285 -22.27 0.41 -11.72
C SER A 285 -23.44 1.37 -11.49
N ALA A 286 -23.89 1.57 -10.25
CA ALA A 286 -24.97 2.47 -9.91
C ALA A 286 -24.65 3.94 -10.25
N ILE A 287 -23.42 4.39 -9.99
CA ILE A 287 -22.97 5.75 -10.32
C ILE A 287 -22.90 5.94 -11.85
N LEU A 288 -22.43 4.92 -12.58
CA LEU A 288 -22.25 4.99 -14.03
C LEU A 288 -23.59 5.01 -14.80
N THR A 289 -24.70 4.54 -14.23
CA THR A 289 -25.98 4.46 -14.93
C THR A 289 -26.79 5.75 -14.97
N GLY A 290 -26.46 6.76 -14.14
CA GLY A 290 -27.28 7.95 -13.98
C GLY A 290 -26.66 9.26 -14.49
N LEU A 291 -25.40 9.26 -14.92
CA LEU A 291 -24.64 10.47 -15.21
C LEU A 291 -23.92 10.37 -16.56
N THR A 292 -23.65 11.53 -17.18
CA THR A 292 -22.98 11.62 -18.48
C THR A 292 -21.65 12.39 -18.44
N GLU A 293 -21.40 13.15 -17.37
CA GLU A 293 -20.20 13.97 -17.22
C GLU A 293 -19.11 13.20 -16.45
N PRO A 294 -17.95 12.86 -17.09
CA PRO A 294 -16.93 11.99 -16.49
C PRO A 294 -16.30 12.52 -15.20
N GLY A 295 -16.08 13.84 -15.11
CA GLY A 295 -15.49 14.46 -13.92
C GLY A 295 -16.41 14.37 -12.71
N HIS A 296 -17.71 14.61 -12.89
CA HIS A 296 -18.70 14.45 -11.83
C HIS A 296 -18.85 12.99 -11.39
N MET A 297 -18.86 12.05 -12.35
CA MET A 297 -18.86 10.60 -12.04
C MET A 297 -17.65 10.23 -11.19
N LEU A 298 -16.46 10.73 -11.54
CA LEU A 298 -15.23 10.44 -10.83
C LEU A 298 -15.26 11.02 -9.41
N THR A 299 -15.78 12.23 -9.21
CA THR A 299 -15.96 12.86 -7.88
C THR A 299 -16.85 11.99 -6.98
N LEU A 300 -17.98 11.50 -7.49
CA LEU A 300 -18.85 10.59 -6.72
C LEU A 300 -18.19 9.25 -6.41
N LEU A 301 -17.37 8.73 -7.33
CA LEU A 301 -16.60 7.51 -7.10
C LEU A 301 -15.53 7.69 -6.01
N ILE A 302 -14.84 8.83 -6.01
CA ILE A 302 -13.87 9.19 -4.97
C ILE A 302 -14.57 9.22 -3.61
N GLU A 303 -15.69 9.91 -3.52
CA GLU A 303 -16.48 9.98 -2.29
C GLU A 303 -16.91 8.59 -1.81
N ALA A 304 -17.47 7.78 -2.71
CA ALA A 304 -17.87 6.41 -2.42
C ALA A 304 -16.72 5.52 -1.98
N TYR A 305 -15.56 5.63 -2.63
CA TYR A 305 -14.38 4.82 -2.32
C TYR A 305 -13.81 5.17 -0.95
N VAL A 306 -13.62 6.46 -0.67
CA VAL A 306 -13.11 6.94 0.62
C VAL A 306 -14.07 6.56 1.75
N ALA A 307 -15.37 6.85 1.59
CA ALA A 307 -16.38 6.52 2.61
C ALA A 307 -16.46 5.00 2.87
N THR A 308 -16.36 4.16 1.82
CA THR A 308 -16.32 2.71 1.99
C THR A 308 -15.06 2.25 2.73
N SER A 309 -13.90 2.82 2.42
CA SER A 309 -12.64 2.48 3.09
C SER A 309 -12.66 2.84 4.57
N PHE A 310 -13.18 4.01 4.92
CA PHE A 310 -13.32 4.44 6.32
C PHE A 310 -14.37 3.65 7.10
N ALA A 311 -15.45 3.24 6.46
CA ALA A 311 -16.46 2.39 7.08
C ALA A 311 -16.03 0.92 7.26
N ASN A 312 -14.97 0.48 6.56
CA ASN A 312 -14.50 -0.90 6.57
C ASN A 312 -12.95 -0.97 6.62
N PRO A 313 -12.32 -0.46 7.68
CA PRO A 313 -10.88 -0.26 7.77
C PRO A 313 -10.09 -1.57 7.60
N ASP A 314 -10.59 -2.67 8.16
CA ASP A 314 -9.95 -3.97 8.10
C ASP A 314 -9.84 -4.51 6.68
N LEU A 315 -10.89 -4.37 5.87
CA LEU A 315 -10.93 -4.88 4.50
C LEU A 315 -9.95 -4.19 3.57
N ALA A 316 -9.77 -2.88 3.71
CA ALA A 316 -8.81 -2.11 2.92
C ALA A 316 -7.38 -2.62 3.13
N ALA A 317 -7.01 -2.88 4.40
CA ALA A 317 -5.69 -3.41 4.74
C ALA A 317 -5.50 -4.87 4.28
N ILE A 318 -6.47 -5.75 4.58
CA ILE A 318 -6.42 -7.19 4.30
C ILE A 318 -6.27 -7.48 2.81
N TYR A 319 -6.89 -6.69 1.95
CA TYR A 319 -6.77 -6.87 0.51
C TYR A 319 -5.30 -6.85 0.05
N TYR A 320 -4.50 -5.91 0.54
CA TYR A 320 -3.09 -5.80 0.17
C TYR A 320 -2.20 -6.82 0.89
N THR A 321 -2.55 -7.19 2.11
CA THR A 321 -1.68 -8.01 2.97
C THR A 321 -1.98 -9.51 2.90
N GLU A 322 -3.25 -9.92 2.78
CA GLU A 322 -3.66 -11.32 2.98
C GLU A 322 -4.12 -12.05 1.72
N ARG A 323 -4.27 -11.37 0.59
CA ARG A 323 -4.68 -12.03 -0.67
C ARG A 323 -3.79 -13.19 -1.11
N VAL A 324 -2.54 -13.20 -0.67
CA VAL A 324 -1.58 -14.28 -0.94
C VAL A 324 -1.99 -15.61 -0.29
N ASN A 325 -2.81 -15.56 0.77
CA ASN A 325 -3.30 -16.73 1.51
C ASN A 325 -4.57 -17.35 0.88
N LEU A 326 -5.11 -16.75 -0.16
CA LEU A 326 -6.26 -17.28 -0.90
C LEU A 326 -5.87 -18.42 -1.84
N THR A 327 -6.86 -19.22 -2.23
CA THR A 327 -6.67 -20.18 -3.32
C THR A 327 -6.30 -19.46 -4.62
N ARG A 328 -5.62 -20.16 -5.54
CA ARG A 328 -5.27 -19.60 -6.84
C ARG A 328 -6.51 -19.08 -7.61
N VAL A 329 -7.60 -19.82 -7.54
CA VAL A 329 -8.87 -19.46 -8.19
C VAL A 329 -9.42 -18.15 -7.62
N ASP A 330 -9.43 -18.00 -6.29
CA ASP A 330 -9.90 -16.78 -5.64
C ASP A 330 -9.00 -15.58 -5.94
N GLN A 331 -7.68 -15.79 -5.95
CA GLN A 331 -6.74 -14.75 -6.34
C GLN A 331 -6.97 -14.27 -7.77
N GLU A 332 -7.21 -15.17 -8.71
CA GLU A 332 -7.48 -14.85 -10.13
C GLU A 332 -8.81 -14.09 -10.28
N LEU A 333 -9.85 -14.50 -9.57
CA LEU A 333 -11.15 -13.81 -9.53
C LEU A 333 -11.01 -12.39 -8.99
N LEU A 334 -10.40 -12.23 -7.82
CA LEU A 334 -10.22 -10.91 -7.22
C LEU A 334 -9.35 -9.98 -8.08
N ARG A 335 -8.31 -10.52 -8.73
CA ARG A 335 -7.50 -9.75 -9.69
C ARG A 335 -8.33 -9.32 -10.91
N ALA A 336 -9.25 -10.14 -11.38
CA ALA A 336 -10.12 -9.80 -12.50
C ALA A 336 -11.08 -8.66 -12.13
N VAL A 337 -11.72 -8.73 -10.96
CA VAL A 337 -12.61 -7.68 -10.44
C VAL A 337 -11.84 -6.38 -10.23
N GLN A 338 -10.65 -6.45 -9.61
CA GLN A 338 -9.82 -5.27 -9.42
C GLN A 338 -9.42 -4.62 -10.75
N ARG A 339 -9.00 -5.41 -11.73
CA ARG A 339 -8.66 -4.87 -13.07
C ARG A 339 -9.86 -4.16 -13.69
N SER A 340 -11.04 -4.76 -13.64
CA SER A 340 -12.26 -4.14 -14.17
C SER A 340 -12.58 -2.81 -13.49
N THR A 341 -12.42 -2.74 -12.17
CA THR A 341 -12.61 -1.50 -11.39
C THR A 341 -11.59 -0.44 -11.80
N ILE A 342 -10.30 -0.78 -11.84
CA ILE A 342 -9.23 0.13 -12.26
C ILE A 342 -9.46 0.61 -13.71
N ASP A 343 -9.88 -0.28 -14.61
CA ASP A 343 -10.16 0.06 -16.01
C ASP A 343 -11.31 1.05 -16.14
N ALA A 344 -12.35 0.92 -15.32
CA ALA A 344 -13.47 1.86 -15.32
C ALA A 344 -13.05 3.25 -14.82
N TRP A 345 -12.30 3.30 -13.70
CA TRP A 345 -11.75 4.55 -13.17
C TRP A 345 -10.79 5.21 -14.15
N MET A 346 -9.91 4.44 -14.76
CA MET A 346 -8.94 4.90 -15.76
C MET A 346 -9.63 5.54 -16.95
N ARG A 347 -10.67 4.89 -17.51
CA ARG A 347 -11.45 5.46 -18.64
C ARG A 347 -12.13 6.77 -18.25
N LEU A 348 -12.73 6.87 -17.06
CA LEU A 348 -13.33 8.10 -16.58
C LEU A 348 -12.30 9.22 -16.40
N LEU A 349 -11.14 8.89 -15.82
CA LEU A 349 -10.07 9.86 -15.63
C LEU A 349 -9.50 10.35 -16.98
N ALA A 350 -9.26 9.44 -17.91
CA ALA A 350 -8.79 9.82 -19.25
C ALA A 350 -9.83 10.68 -20.01
N ALA A 351 -11.12 10.40 -19.83
CA ALA A 351 -12.19 11.23 -20.40
C ALA A 351 -12.31 12.60 -19.72
N ALA A 352 -12.14 12.68 -18.39
CA ALA A 352 -12.15 13.95 -17.64
C ALA A 352 -10.86 14.78 -17.88
N ARG A 353 -9.73 14.12 -18.20
CA ARG A 353 -8.43 14.75 -18.45
C ARG A 353 -7.83 14.26 -19.79
N PRO A 354 -8.29 14.80 -20.94
CA PRO A 354 -7.86 14.32 -22.26
C PRO A 354 -6.36 14.46 -22.56
N ALA A 355 -5.62 15.22 -21.75
CA ALA A 355 -4.17 15.33 -21.86
C ALA A 355 -3.43 14.09 -21.32
N LEU A 356 -4.11 13.21 -20.56
CA LEU A 356 -3.53 11.97 -20.04
C LEU A 356 -3.76 10.82 -21.02
N THR A 357 -2.75 10.00 -21.21
CA THR A 357 -2.93 8.68 -21.82
C THR A 357 -3.63 7.74 -20.84
N GLU A 358 -4.31 6.71 -21.34
CA GLU A 358 -4.92 5.67 -20.48
C GLU A 358 -3.91 5.05 -19.51
N THR A 359 -2.67 4.84 -19.95
CA THR A 359 -1.62 4.26 -19.10
C THR A 359 -1.22 5.21 -17.98
N GLN A 360 -1.10 6.51 -18.24
CA GLN A 360 -0.85 7.52 -17.20
C GLN A 360 -2.03 7.62 -16.23
N ALA A 361 -3.27 7.66 -16.75
CA ALA A 361 -4.47 7.64 -15.93
C ALA A 361 -4.52 6.40 -15.02
N ARG A 362 -4.13 5.22 -15.51
CA ARG A 362 -4.06 3.98 -14.72
C ARG A 362 -3.08 4.10 -13.55
N ILE A 363 -1.90 4.69 -13.75
CA ILE A 363 -0.92 4.91 -12.68
C ILE A 363 -1.50 5.85 -11.61
N LEU A 364 -2.14 6.94 -12.01
CA LEU A 364 -2.76 7.89 -11.08
C LEU A 364 -3.90 7.23 -10.27
N VAL A 365 -4.71 6.37 -10.89
CA VAL A 365 -5.75 5.62 -10.19
C VAL A 365 -5.15 4.69 -9.13
N HIS A 366 -4.07 3.97 -9.46
CA HIS A 366 -3.36 3.15 -8.46
C HIS A 366 -2.81 4.01 -7.33
N ALA A 367 -2.20 5.16 -7.64
CA ALA A 367 -1.65 6.09 -6.65
C ALA A 367 -2.75 6.63 -5.72
N ALA A 368 -3.88 7.05 -6.27
CA ALA A 368 -5.00 7.59 -5.52
C ALA A 368 -5.63 6.54 -4.58
N MET A 369 -5.82 5.31 -5.06
CA MET A 369 -6.34 4.21 -4.23
C MET A 369 -5.37 3.82 -3.11
N ALA A 370 -4.07 3.75 -3.39
CA ALA A 370 -3.04 3.46 -2.40
C ALA A 370 -3.00 4.56 -1.31
N LEU A 371 -3.11 5.83 -1.71
CA LEU A 371 -3.15 6.98 -0.79
C LEU A 371 -4.28 6.84 0.23
N VAL A 372 -5.49 6.47 -0.20
CA VAL A 372 -6.63 6.30 0.71
C VAL A 372 -6.34 5.23 1.76
N VAL A 373 -5.72 4.12 1.36
CA VAL A 373 -5.38 3.03 2.29
C VAL A 373 -4.27 3.45 3.26
N ASP A 374 -3.20 4.05 2.76
CA ASP A 374 -2.05 4.42 3.59
C ASP A 374 -2.40 5.54 4.57
N VAL A 375 -3.00 6.64 4.09
CA VAL A 375 -3.37 7.76 4.96
C VAL A 375 -4.51 7.36 5.90
N GLY A 376 -5.49 6.57 5.41
CA GLY A 376 -6.54 6.01 6.26
C GLY A 376 -5.98 5.20 7.44
N ARG A 377 -4.99 4.33 7.19
CA ARG A 377 -4.29 3.59 8.27
C ARG A 377 -3.56 4.50 9.24
N LEU A 378 -2.92 5.54 8.75
CA LEU A 378 -2.19 6.51 9.57
C LEU A 378 -3.10 7.30 10.51
N VAL A 379 -4.31 7.65 10.06
CA VAL A 379 -5.33 8.29 10.90
C VAL A 379 -6.21 7.26 11.60
N HIS A 380 -5.79 5.97 11.62
CA HIS A 380 -6.49 4.83 12.23
C HIS A 380 -7.92 4.64 11.73
N TYR A 381 -8.28 5.18 10.56
CA TYR A 381 -9.67 5.28 10.09
C TYR A 381 -10.61 5.75 11.20
N GLU A 382 -10.10 6.66 12.06
CA GLU A 382 -10.73 6.98 13.32
C GLU A 382 -12.19 7.34 13.16
N ASP A 383 -13.00 6.54 13.86
CA ASP A 383 -14.41 6.68 14.07
C ASP A 383 -14.65 7.30 15.48
N ALA A 384 -13.74 8.14 15.94
CA ALA A 384 -13.76 8.71 17.27
C ALA A 384 -14.79 9.87 17.37
N GLY A 385 -16.07 9.51 17.56
CA GLY A 385 -17.13 10.46 17.86
C GLY A 385 -17.45 11.44 16.73
N ASP A 386 -17.97 12.61 17.04
CA ASP A 386 -18.45 13.62 16.09
C ASP A 386 -17.37 14.18 15.12
N ASN A 387 -16.09 13.90 15.33
CA ASN A 387 -14.97 14.44 14.53
C ASN A 387 -14.36 13.50 13.49
N SER A 388 -14.86 12.28 13.33
CA SER A 388 -14.28 11.28 12.41
C SER A 388 -14.43 11.62 10.93
N ALA A 389 -15.35 12.47 10.59
CA ALA A 389 -15.58 12.94 9.23
C ALA A 389 -14.45 13.84 8.70
N TYR A 390 -13.68 14.51 9.58
CA TYR A 390 -12.61 15.41 9.17
C TYR A 390 -11.41 14.69 8.51
N PRO A 391 -10.82 13.63 9.09
CA PRO A 391 -9.77 12.86 8.41
C PRO A 391 -10.24 12.28 7.07
N GLN A 392 -11.49 11.78 7.01
CA GLN A 392 -12.08 11.27 5.78
C GLN A 392 -12.17 12.37 4.70
N ALA A 393 -12.59 13.59 5.07
CA ALA A 393 -12.67 14.72 4.15
C ALA A 393 -11.28 15.16 3.66
N CYS A 394 -10.26 15.17 4.52
CA CYS A 394 -8.88 15.43 4.14
C CYS A 394 -8.39 14.38 3.13
N VAL A 395 -8.60 13.09 3.41
CA VAL A 395 -8.20 11.99 2.50
C VAL A 395 -8.91 12.11 1.15
N ARG A 396 -10.19 12.49 1.13
CA ARG A 396 -10.92 12.77 -0.11
C ARG A 396 -10.23 13.87 -0.92
N LYS A 397 -9.87 14.99 -0.30
CA LYS A 397 -9.17 16.09 -0.98
C LYS A 397 -7.79 15.70 -1.51
N LEU A 398 -7.05 14.87 -0.76
CA LEU A 398 -5.76 14.35 -1.23
C LEU A 398 -5.94 13.39 -2.42
N MET A 399 -6.99 12.57 -2.41
CA MET A 399 -7.34 11.71 -3.54
C MET A 399 -7.76 12.51 -4.77
N ASP A 400 -8.60 13.54 -4.58
CA ASP A 400 -8.99 14.49 -5.64
C ASP A 400 -7.73 15.12 -6.28
N ALA A 401 -6.83 15.67 -5.46
CA ALA A 401 -5.58 16.26 -5.93
C ALA A 401 -4.70 15.27 -6.70
N THR A 402 -4.64 14.02 -6.27
CA THR A 402 -3.88 12.97 -6.98
C THR A 402 -4.43 12.73 -8.40
N LEU A 403 -5.75 12.72 -8.56
CA LEU A 403 -6.39 12.40 -9.84
C LEU A 403 -6.53 13.63 -10.76
N PHE A 404 -6.93 14.77 -10.21
CA PHE A 404 -7.21 15.97 -11.01
C PHE A 404 -6.03 16.95 -11.10
N GLY A 405 -5.05 16.89 -10.20
CA GLY A 405 -3.96 17.87 -10.08
C GLY A 405 -4.38 19.13 -9.30
N THR A 406 -3.53 20.17 -9.30
CA THR A 406 -3.74 21.43 -8.57
C THR A 406 -4.67 22.41 -9.28
N GLY A 407 -5.68 21.98 -10.01
CA GLY A 407 -6.54 22.88 -10.82
C GLY A 407 -7.91 22.31 -11.13
N GLY A 408 -8.38 21.35 -10.34
CA GLY A 408 -9.72 20.77 -10.47
C GLY A 408 -10.71 21.37 -9.48
#